data_77d84d46997d40b829e41dd2add74da4
#
_entry.id   77d84d46997d40b829e41dd2add74da4
#
_cell.length_a   1.000
_cell.length_b   1.000
_cell.length_c   1.000
_cell.angle_alpha   90.00
_cell.angle_beta   90.00
_cell.angle_gamma   90.00
#
_symmetry.space_group_name_H-M   'P 1'
#
loop_
_entity.id
_entity.type
_entity.pdbx_description
1 polymer ?
#
loop_
_entity_poly.entity_id
_entity_poly.type
_entity_poly.pdbx_seq_one_letter_code
_entity_poly.pdbx_strand_id
1 'polypeptide(L)'
;MRILWAFRYSRRAVRAAALALLVLASAAGAAAEGSSVYVIPIKGDIEPSTAVFVRRNSEAALRAGADVLVFDIDTFGGRVDSALRISSYIGSIRGARTVAYVRSGPDSMGVSWSAGALIAFSASAIYMAPGTSMGAAAPVLMSPDGQSQGAGEKTVSAVRSQMAALAEKNGHPPLLALAMVDADVELVELSVAGETRLATVEEAASLEKSRPGQVERVRTVSAKGKLLSLTAGEAERYGLSEGTVEDLGSLAALLGSPEPATELSPSGADKVVVFITSGGVQALLILVGLVALFLEINSPGFGLPGTVAIIAFFTLFGTNALMGSVGSLEIILFILGIGLLAVEIFILPGFGVAGISGIVLIGAALVFSMQDFVIPTVSWEWDLLGRNVMTVVAGLLAGIAGIGVLALAGPRIKLFDRLMLKTTIEGTAGRAFAANDETLPSPASPLEGRRGVARTVLRPSGRAEIDGVIYSVETEGIFLEAGTPVKVLYVQGSRIVVGPDAQAS
;
A
#
# COMPACT_ATOMS: atom_id res chain seq x y z
N MET A 1 36.44 -79.45 31.41
CA MET A 1 35.61 -79.09 30.22
C MET A 1 34.26 -78.53 30.56
N ARG A 2 33.92 -78.23 31.83
CA ARG A 2 32.62 -77.63 32.24
C ARG A 2 32.63 -76.10 32.51
N ILE A 3 33.78 -75.49 32.66
CA ILE A 3 33.90 -74.04 33.00
C ILE A 3 33.83 -73.11 31.76
N LEU A 4 34.20 -73.60 30.57
CA LEU A 4 34.16 -72.80 29.31
C LEU A 4 32.76 -72.63 28.71
N TRP A 5 31.77 -73.39 29.12
CA TRP A 5 30.42 -73.38 28.63
C TRP A 5 29.56 -72.25 29.32
N ALA A 6 29.83 -72.04 30.60
CA ALA A 6 29.17 -71.00 31.38
C ALA A 6 29.49 -69.54 30.91
N PHE A 7 30.77 -69.35 30.44
CA PHE A 7 31.18 -67.99 29.95
C PHE A 7 30.60 -67.59 28.57
N ARG A 8 30.25 -68.63 27.75
CA ARG A 8 29.61 -68.34 26.43
C ARG A 8 28.12 -67.97 26.56
N TYR A 9 27.42 -68.51 27.56
CA TYR A 9 26.02 -68.22 27.83
C TYR A 9 25.84 -66.79 28.46
N SER A 10 26.74 -66.39 29.35
CA SER A 10 26.71 -65.10 29.98
C SER A 10 26.93 -63.95 28.98
N ARG A 11 27.81 -64.11 27.98
CA ARG A 11 28.02 -63.06 26.93
C ARG A 11 26.85 -62.90 25.95
N ARG A 12 26.12 -64.03 25.71
CA ARG A 12 24.88 -63.95 24.89
C ARG A 12 23.72 -63.27 25.66
N ALA A 13 23.58 -63.58 26.93
CA ALA A 13 22.60 -62.99 27.81
C ALA A 13 22.86 -61.48 28.02
N VAL A 14 24.14 -61.09 28.21
CA VAL A 14 24.54 -59.67 28.32
C VAL A 14 24.34 -58.91 26.99
N ARG A 15 24.63 -59.58 25.85
CA ARG A 15 24.35 -58.93 24.52
C ARG A 15 22.86 -58.81 24.22
N ALA A 16 22.06 -59.82 24.62
CA ALA A 16 20.62 -59.73 24.46
C ALA A 16 20.00 -58.70 25.40
N ALA A 17 20.47 -58.53 26.62
CA ALA A 17 20.05 -57.48 27.53
C ALA A 17 20.50 -56.08 27.06
N ALA A 18 21.72 -55.96 26.52
CA ALA A 18 22.19 -54.69 25.93
C ALA A 18 21.41 -54.31 24.66
N LEU A 19 21.04 -55.29 23.80
CA LEU A 19 20.18 -55.05 22.64
C LEU A 19 18.75 -54.66 23.05
N ALA A 20 18.20 -55.33 24.07
CA ALA A 20 16.89 -55.00 24.62
C ALA A 20 16.87 -53.59 25.28
N LEU A 21 17.96 -53.22 25.97
CA LEU A 21 18.14 -51.87 26.51
C LEU A 21 18.32 -50.81 25.41
N LEU A 22 19.01 -51.14 24.32
CA LEU A 22 19.14 -50.26 23.15
C LEU A 22 17.79 -50.09 22.41
N VAL A 23 17.00 -51.14 22.27
CA VAL A 23 15.66 -51.11 21.70
C VAL A 23 14.69 -50.36 22.63
N LEU A 24 14.79 -50.52 23.95
CA LEU A 24 14.03 -49.75 24.93
C LEU A 24 14.49 -48.31 25.00
N ALA A 25 15.77 -47.99 24.84
CA ALA A 25 16.28 -46.63 24.74
C ALA A 25 15.91 -45.96 23.42
N SER A 26 15.86 -46.71 22.31
CA SER A 26 15.34 -46.18 21.04
C SER A 26 13.81 -46.03 21.04
N ALA A 27 13.08 -46.86 21.78
CA ALA A 27 11.64 -46.71 22.00
C ALA A 27 11.30 -45.58 23.01
N ALA A 28 12.17 -45.31 23.98
CA ALA A 28 12.05 -44.20 24.90
C ALA A 28 12.50 -42.84 24.28
N GLY A 29 13.34 -42.89 23.23
CA GLY A 29 13.73 -41.71 22.41
C GLY A 29 12.67 -41.30 21.35
N ALA A 30 11.65 -42.14 21.14
CA ALA A 30 10.40 -41.77 20.52
C ALA A 30 9.42 -41.22 21.58
N ALA A 31 9.91 -40.40 22.53
CA ALA A 31 9.06 -39.51 23.30
C ALA A 31 8.37 -38.64 22.25
N ALA A 32 7.05 -38.65 22.23
CA ALA A 32 6.22 -37.84 21.37
C ALA A 32 6.86 -36.47 21.19
N GLU A 33 7.54 -36.22 20.06
CA GLU A 33 7.86 -34.89 19.65
C GLU A 33 6.52 -34.21 19.52
N GLY A 34 6.16 -33.42 20.54
CA GLY A 34 4.90 -32.71 20.53
C GLY A 34 4.84 -31.80 19.33
N SER A 35 3.69 -31.71 18.69
CA SER A 35 3.52 -30.90 17.50
C SER A 35 3.85 -29.44 17.80
N SER A 36 4.71 -28.83 16.99
CA SER A 36 4.99 -27.39 17.07
C SER A 36 3.85 -26.61 16.44
N VAL A 37 3.08 -25.87 17.27
CA VAL A 37 1.88 -25.11 16.87
C VAL A 37 2.22 -23.63 16.80
N TYR A 38 2.00 -23.04 15.62
CA TYR A 38 2.13 -21.60 15.37
C TYR A 38 0.77 -20.99 15.07
N VAL A 39 0.48 -19.85 15.70
CA VAL A 39 -0.78 -19.11 15.53
C VAL A 39 -0.54 -17.84 14.73
N ILE A 40 -1.31 -17.68 13.66
CA ILE A 40 -1.26 -16.52 12.76
C ILE A 40 -2.59 -15.81 12.85
N PRO A 41 -2.66 -14.63 13.48
CA PRO A 41 -3.90 -13.88 13.61
C PRO A 41 -4.33 -13.27 12.26
N ILE A 42 -5.61 -13.41 11.94
CA ILE A 42 -6.30 -12.80 10.80
C ILE A 42 -7.48 -12.00 11.37
N LYS A 43 -7.21 -10.73 11.74
CA LYS A 43 -8.16 -9.90 12.49
C LYS A 43 -8.46 -8.60 11.76
N GLY A 44 -9.68 -8.08 11.97
CA GLY A 44 -10.15 -6.85 11.35
C GLY A 44 -10.41 -6.99 9.85
N ASP A 45 -10.22 -5.92 9.09
CA ASP A 45 -10.48 -5.91 7.65
C ASP A 45 -9.44 -6.72 6.86
N ILE A 46 -9.92 -7.53 5.93
CA ILE A 46 -9.04 -8.32 5.04
C ILE A 46 -8.55 -7.44 3.89
N GLU A 47 -7.33 -6.96 4.04
CA GLU A 47 -6.64 -6.05 3.13
C GLU A 47 -5.42 -6.74 2.46
N PRO A 48 -4.80 -6.15 1.42
CA PRO A 48 -3.59 -6.69 0.80
C PRO A 48 -2.44 -6.91 1.79
N SER A 49 -2.30 -6.03 2.78
CA SER A 49 -1.32 -6.17 3.87
C SER A 49 -1.56 -7.41 4.72
N THR A 50 -2.82 -7.81 4.94
CA THR A 50 -3.18 -9.05 5.64
C THR A 50 -2.69 -10.26 4.86
N ALA A 51 -2.85 -10.26 3.53
CA ALA A 51 -2.37 -11.36 2.69
C ALA A 51 -0.84 -11.52 2.74
N VAL A 52 -0.10 -10.40 2.70
CA VAL A 52 1.37 -10.41 2.84
C VAL A 52 1.79 -10.87 4.24
N PHE A 53 1.10 -10.38 5.28
CA PHE A 53 1.35 -10.79 6.66
C PHE A 53 1.16 -12.30 6.86
N VAL A 54 0.04 -12.85 6.42
CA VAL A 54 -0.28 -14.29 6.51
C VAL A 54 0.78 -15.10 5.80
N ARG A 55 1.10 -14.76 4.55
CA ARG A 55 2.10 -15.48 3.77
C ARG A 55 3.47 -15.47 4.44
N ARG A 56 3.98 -14.28 4.81
CA ARG A 56 5.30 -14.11 5.41
C ARG A 56 5.44 -14.88 6.72
N ASN A 57 4.43 -14.79 7.59
CA ASN A 57 4.48 -15.46 8.90
C ASN A 57 4.29 -16.98 8.78
N SER A 58 3.43 -17.44 7.85
CA SER A 58 3.34 -18.87 7.55
C SER A 58 4.67 -19.43 7.03
N GLU A 59 5.33 -18.74 6.08
CA GLU A 59 6.65 -19.15 5.58
C GLU A 59 7.72 -19.14 6.68
N ALA A 60 7.65 -18.17 7.61
CA ALA A 60 8.57 -18.12 8.76
C ALA A 60 8.34 -19.29 9.71
N ALA A 61 7.09 -19.59 10.04
CA ALA A 61 6.72 -20.73 10.88
C ALA A 61 7.12 -22.07 10.25
N LEU A 62 6.88 -22.24 8.94
CA LEU A 62 7.30 -23.44 8.20
C LEU A 62 8.83 -23.62 8.20
N ARG A 63 9.59 -22.54 8.03
CA ARG A 63 11.07 -22.59 8.15
C ARG A 63 11.53 -22.89 9.57
N ALA A 64 10.74 -22.54 10.59
CA ALA A 64 11.01 -22.88 11.98
C ALA A 64 10.58 -24.32 12.35
N GLY A 65 10.02 -25.07 11.41
CA GLY A 65 9.60 -26.45 11.61
C GLY A 65 8.19 -26.60 12.20
N ALA A 66 7.27 -25.71 11.85
CA ALA A 66 5.88 -25.81 12.28
C ALA A 66 5.20 -27.08 11.73
N ASP A 67 4.65 -27.91 12.62
CA ASP A 67 3.82 -29.07 12.27
C ASP A 67 2.36 -28.65 12.04
N VAL A 68 1.90 -27.61 12.77
CA VAL A 68 0.55 -27.07 12.67
C VAL A 68 0.57 -25.55 12.58
N LEU A 69 -0.17 -25.02 11.60
CA LEU A 69 -0.45 -23.61 11.45
C LEU A 69 -1.91 -23.35 11.80
N VAL A 70 -2.16 -22.61 12.86
CA VAL A 70 -3.49 -22.16 13.28
C VAL A 70 -3.72 -20.74 12.77
N PHE A 71 -4.71 -20.55 11.94
CA PHE A 71 -5.19 -19.23 11.49
C PHE A 71 -6.31 -18.78 12.42
N ASP A 72 -5.99 -17.83 13.32
CA ASP A 72 -6.93 -17.28 14.31
C ASP A 72 -7.74 -16.17 13.63
N ILE A 73 -8.98 -16.52 13.20
CA ILE A 73 -9.83 -15.68 12.35
C ILE A 73 -10.84 -14.93 13.22
N ASP A 74 -10.83 -13.59 13.10
CA ASP A 74 -11.79 -12.70 13.75
C ASP A 74 -12.04 -11.48 12.86
N THR A 75 -12.99 -11.59 11.90
CA THR A 75 -13.23 -10.60 10.86
C THR A 75 -14.66 -10.56 10.38
N PHE A 76 -15.15 -9.37 10.07
CA PHE A 76 -16.38 -9.15 9.30
C PHE A 76 -16.20 -9.36 7.80
N GLY A 77 -14.97 -9.43 7.32
CA GLY A 77 -14.66 -9.59 5.91
C GLY A 77 -13.64 -8.55 5.42
N GLY A 78 -13.75 -8.19 4.15
CA GLY A 78 -12.85 -7.23 3.50
C GLY A 78 -12.78 -7.48 2.00
N ARG A 79 -11.63 -7.18 1.40
CA ARG A 79 -11.43 -7.26 -0.05
C ARG A 79 -11.45 -8.70 -0.55
N VAL A 80 -12.21 -8.94 -1.63
CA VAL A 80 -12.37 -10.27 -2.25
C VAL A 80 -11.03 -10.77 -2.82
N ASP A 81 -10.24 -9.89 -3.48
CA ASP A 81 -8.93 -10.25 -4.02
C ASP A 81 -7.95 -10.70 -2.93
N SER A 82 -7.92 -10.00 -1.81
CA SER A 82 -7.07 -10.35 -0.66
C SER A 82 -7.50 -11.68 -0.03
N ALA A 83 -8.81 -11.89 0.13
CA ALA A 83 -9.35 -13.15 0.63
C ALA A 83 -9.01 -14.34 -0.29
N LEU A 84 -9.13 -14.16 -1.61
CA LEU A 84 -8.75 -15.17 -2.60
C LEU A 84 -7.24 -15.47 -2.57
N ARG A 85 -6.38 -14.47 -2.41
CA ARG A 85 -4.94 -14.66 -2.25
C ARG A 85 -4.61 -15.45 -0.98
N ILE A 86 -5.21 -15.08 0.16
CA ILE A 86 -5.01 -15.77 1.44
C ILE A 86 -5.49 -17.22 1.33
N SER A 87 -6.71 -17.44 0.85
CA SER A 87 -7.28 -18.80 0.74
C SER A 87 -6.49 -19.69 -0.23
N SER A 88 -6.07 -19.14 -1.38
CA SER A 88 -5.22 -19.86 -2.33
C SER A 88 -3.86 -20.24 -1.71
N TYR A 89 -3.26 -19.29 -0.96
CA TYR A 89 -1.99 -19.54 -0.28
C TYR A 89 -2.13 -20.61 0.79
N ILE A 90 -3.10 -20.48 1.73
CA ILE A 90 -3.35 -21.47 2.79
C ILE A 90 -3.61 -22.85 2.17
N GLY A 91 -4.50 -22.89 1.17
CA GLY A 91 -4.78 -24.12 0.46
C GLY A 91 -3.59 -24.75 -0.29
N SER A 92 -2.50 -23.99 -0.55
CA SER A 92 -1.27 -24.47 -1.19
C SER A 92 -0.23 -25.00 -0.20
N ILE A 93 -0.37 -24.72 1.09
CA ILE A 93 0.60 -25.13 2.13
C ILE A 93 0.73 -26.66 2.13
N ARG A 94 1.98 -27.10 2.16
CA ARG A 94 2.39 -28.50 2.31
C ARG A 94 3.40 -28.58 3.44
N GLY A 95 3.43 -29.71 4.14
CA GLY A 95 4.39 -29.93 5.22
C GLY A 95 3.91 -29.53 6.62
N ALA A 96 2.76 -28.88 6.74
CA ALA A 96 2.10 -28.60 8.01
C ALA A 96 0.58 -28.79 7.88
N ARG A 97 -0.09 -29.21 8.96
CA ARG A 97 -1.56 -29.21 9.06
C ARG A 97 -2.03 -27.76 9.19
N THR A 98 -3.01 -27.35 8.39
CA THR A 98 -3.62 -26.02 8.47
C THR A 98 -4.94 -26.10 9.24
N VAL A 99 -5.11 -25.22 10.21
CA VAL A 99 -6.30 -25.17 11.08
C VAL A 99 -6.84 -23.76 11.08
N ALA A 100 -8.13 -23.58 10.79
CA ALA A 100 -8.83 -22.33 11.03
C ALA A 100 -9.47 -22.37 12.42
N TYR A 101 -9.29 -21.32 13.19
CA TYR A 101 -9.91 -21.17 14.50
C TYR A 101 -10.66 -19.86 14.61
N VAL A 102 -11.94 -19.93 14.94
CA VAL A 102 -12.76 -18.74 15.21
C VAL A 102 -12.83 -18.54 16.70
N ARG A 103 -12.09 -17.52 17.19
CA ARG A 103 -11.91 -17.26 18.61
C ARG A 103 -13.02 -16.38 19.19
N SER A 104 -13.40 -16.62 20.43
CA SER A 104 -14.15 -15.67 21.26
C SER A 104 -13.26 -15.11 22.38
N GLY A 105 -13.60 -13.94 22.90
CA GLY A 105 -12.86 -13.33 24.00
C GLY A 105 -13.17 -11.83 24.15
N PRO A 106 -12.61 -11.17 25.18
CA PRO A 106 -12.90 -9.75 25.46
C PRO A 106 -12.55 -8.80 24.31
N ASP A 107 -11.49 -9.14 23.53
CA ASP A 107 -10.99 -8.34 22.40
C ASP A 107 -11.31 -8.98 21.03
N SER A 108 -12.29 -9.91 21.00
CA SER A 108 -12.71 -10.61 19.79
C SER A 108 -14.19 -10.33 19.49
N MET A 109 -14.49 -10.16 18.21
CA MET A 109 -15.86 -10.06 17.72
C MET A 109 -16.57 -11.44 17.67
N GLY A 110 -15.79 -12.52 17.69
CA GLY A 110 -16.30 -13.90 17.65
C GLY A 110 -16.85 -14.31 16.30
N VAL A 111 -16.36 -13.74 15.21
CA VAL A 111 -16.93 -13.95 13.89
C VAL A 111 -15.89 -14.28 12.81
N SER A 112 -16.30 -15.12 11.89
CA SER A 112 -15.57 -15.40 10.64
C SER A 112 -16.56 -15.24 9.48
N TRP A 113 -16.91 -13.97 9.18
CA TRP A 113 -17.91 -13.67 8.16
C TRP A 113 -17.28 -13.28 6.82
N SER A 114 -18.04 -13.42 5.74
CA SER A 114 -17.63 -12.97 4.40
C SER A 114 -16.27 -13.57 3.99
N ALA A 115 -15.25 -12.74 3.78
CA ALA A 115 -13.88 -13.17 3.49
C ALA A 115 -13.31 -14.13 4.53
N GLY A 116 -13.69 -13.97 5.81
CA GLY A 116 -13.28 -14.89 6.89
C GLY A 116 -13.74 -16.32 6.66
N ALA A 117 -15.00 -16.50 6.25
CA ALA A 117 -15.53 -17.83 5.94
C ALA A 117 -14.79 -18.47 4.76
N LEU A 118 -14.54 -17.73 3.67
CA LEU A 118 -13.76 -18.22 2.53
C LEU A 118 -12.35 -18.65 2.95
N ILE A 119 -11.71 -17.88 3.82
CA ILE A 119 -10.38 -18.19 4.37
C ILE A 119 -10.43 -19.45 5.24
N ALA A 120 -11.46 -19.59 6.10
CA ALA A 120 -11.62 -20.76 6.96
C ALA A 120 -11.75 -22.06 6.14
N PHE A 121 -12.53 -22.05 5.05
CA PHE A 121 -12.66 -23.20 4.16
C PHE A 121 -11.36 -23.62 3.44
N SER A 122 -10.37 -22.76 3.43
CA SER A 122 -9.05 -23.08 2.84
C SER A 122 -8.13 -23.91 3.74
N ALA A 123 -8.42 -23.96 5.04
CA ALA A 123 -7.71 -24.79 6.01
C ALA A 123 -8.20 -26.25 5.96
N SER A 124 -7.35 -27.18 6.37
CA SER A 124 -7.67 -28.62 6.39
C SER A 124 -8.61 -29.00 7.53
N ALA A 125 -8.72 -28.15 8.57
CA ALA A 125 -9.62 -28.34 9.70
C ALA A 125 -10.15 -27.00 10.19
N ILE A 126 -11.36 -26.98 10.73
CA ILE A 126 -11.99 -25.80 11.32
C ILE A 126 -12.38 -26.12 12.75
N TYR A 127 -12.02 -25.25 13.69
CA TYR A 127 -12.48 -25.27 15.08
C TYR A 127 -13.07 -23.91 15.44
N MET A 128 -14.01 -23.90 16.34
CA MET A 128 -14.71 -22.67 16.74
C MET A 128 -14.82 -22.60 18.26
N ALA A 129 -14.72 -21.40 18.81
CA ALA A 129 -15.01 -21.19 20.22
C ALA A 129 -16.52 -21.06 20.47
N PRO A 130 -16.99 -21.35 21.70
CA PRO A 130 -18.40 -21.12 22.06
C PRO A 130 -18.80 -19.65 21.85
N GLY A 131 -20.01 -19.43 21.34
CA GLY A 131 -20.54 -18.08 21.09
C GLY A 131 -20.01 -17.40 19.81
N THR A 132 -19.30 -18.14 18.96
CA THR A 132 -18.82 -17.63 17.66
C THR A 132 -19.74 -18.06 16.51
N SER A 133 -19.56 -17.39 15.37
CA SER A 133 -20.30 -17.72 14.14
C SER A 133 -19.44 -17.53 12.89
N MET A 134 -19.77 -18.28 11.82
CA MET A 134 -19.14 -18.15 10.51
C MET A 134 -20.16 -18.28 9.38
N GLY A 135 -19.89 -17.61 8.24
CA GLY A 135 -20.76 -17.68 7.06
C GLY A 135 -20.92 -16.34 6.35
N ALA A 136 -22.11 -16.12 5.75
CA ALA A 136 -22.50 -14.89 5.02
C ALA A 136 -21.41 -14.41 4.05
N ALA A 137 -20.96 -15.31 3.16
CA ALA A 137 -19.77 -15.10 2.32
C ALA A 137 -20.10 -14.56 0.91
N ALA A 138 -21.32 -14.08 0.67
CA ALA A 138 -21.67 -13.46 -0.60
C ALA A 138 -20.84 -12.16 -0.81
N PRO A 139 -20.19 -12.00 -1.97
CA PRO A 139 -19.47 -10.78 -2.27
C PRO A 139 -20.43 -9.59 -2.41
N VAL A 140 -20.03 -8.45 -1.84
CA VAL A 140 -20.77 -7.19 -1.92
C VAL A 140 -19.87 -6.10 -2.53
N LEU A 141 -20.48 -5.16 -3.21
CA LEU A 141 -19.85 -3.96 -3.73
C LEU A 141 -20.19 -2.80 -2.80
N MET A 142 -19.20 -2.01 -2.43
CA MET A 142 -19.39 -0.81 -1.64
C MET A 142 -19.56 0.39 -2.57
N SER A 143 -20.73 0.99 -2.58
CA SER A 143 -20.99 2.23 -3.32
C SER A 143 -20.25 3.41 -2.68
N PRO A 144 -19.97 4.50 -3.43
CA PRO A 144 -19.28 5.70 -2.91
C PRO A 144 -19.98 6.36 -1.72
N ASP A 145 -21.29 6.16 -1.58
CA ASP A 145 -22.13 6.62 -0.46
C ASP A 145 -22.10 5.67 0.76
N GLY A 146 -21.28 4.62 0.72
CA GLY A 146 -21.11 3.65 1.80
C GLY A 146 -22.20 2.58 1.86
N GLN A 147 -23.11 2.51 0.89
CA GLN A 147 -24.10 1.44 0.82
C GLN A 147 -23.50 0.18 0.23
N SER A 148 -23.80 -0.98 0.83
CA SER A 148 -23.43 -2.27 0.27
C SER A 148 -24.50 -2.76 -0.70
N GLN A 149 -24.10 -3.15 -1.90
CA GLN A 149 -24.97 -3.80 -2.90
C GLN A 149 -24.42 -5.18 -3.21
N GLY A 150 -25.30 -6.14 -3.48
CA GLY A 150 -24.88 -7.47 -3.92
C GLY A 150 -24.04 -7.39 -5.20
N ALA A 151 -22.93 -8.11 -5.24
CA ALA A 151 -22.13 -8.21 -6.46
C ALA A 151 -22.92 -8.91 -7.58
N GLY A 152 -22.56 -8.61 -8.83
CA GLY A 152 -23.16 -9.26 -9.99
C GLY A 152 -22.95 -10.79 -10.00
N GLU A 153 -23.85 -11.52 -10.63
CA GLU A 153 -23.85 -13.00 -10.66
C GLU A 153 -22.49 -13.61 -11.08
N LYS A 154 -21.76 -12.97 -11.99
CA LYS A 154 -20.42 -13.43 -12.40
C LYS A 154 -19.45 -13.51 -11.21
N THR A 155 -19.47 -12.52 -10.30
CA THR A 155 -18.62 -12.49 -9.12
C THR A 155 -19.11 -13.47 -8.06
N VAL A 156 -20.43 -13.53 -7.82
CA VAL A 156 -21.03 -14.51 -6.90
C VAL A 156 -20.69 -15.93 -7.34
N SER A 157 -20.86 -16.24 -8.64
CA SER A 157 -20.54 -17.54 -9.21
C SER A 157 -19.05 -17.90 -9.08
N ALA A 158 -18.14 -16.94 -9.28
CA ALA A 158 -16.70 -17.18 -9.11
C ALA A 158 -16.35 -17.52 -7.66
N VAL A 159 -16.85 -16.73 -6.68
CA VAL A 159 -16.60 -16.96 -5.25
C VAL A 159 -17.25 -18.27 -4.79
N ARG A 160 -18.48 -18.54 -5.25
CA ARG A 160 -19.21 -19.79 -4.97
C ARG A 160 -18.43 -21.01 -5.44
N SER A 161 -17.94 -20.99 -6.68
CA SER A 161 -17.16 -22.10 -7.25
C SER A 161 -15.85 -22.29 -6.52
N GLN A 162 -15.16 -21.20 -6.17
CA GLN A 162 -13.89 -21.26 -5.42
C GLN A 162 -14.10 -21.83 -4.02
N MET A 163 -15.15 -21.40 -3.31
CA MET A 163 -15.43 -21.87 -1.96
C MET A 163 -15.85 -23.34 -1.95
N ALA A 164 -16.66 -23.78 -2.93
CA ALA A 164 -17.01 -25.19 -3.11
C ALA A 164 -15.77 -26.06 -3.39
N ALA A 165 -14.89 -25.61 -4.29
CA ALA A 165 -13.65 -26.33 -4.60
C ALA A 165 -12.71 -26.46 -3.39
N LEU A 166 -12.63 -25.42 -2.54
CA LEU A 166 -11.87 -25.49 -1.28
C LEU A 166 -12.52 -26.45 -0.28
N ALA A 167 -13.85 -26.45 -0.17
CA ALA A 167 -14.60 -27.38 0.66
C ALA A 167 -14.33 -28.83 0.22
N GLU A 168 -14.49 -29.16 -1.05
CA GLU A 168 -14.20 -30.49 -1.60
C GLU A 168 -12.75 -30.92 -1.34
N LYS A 169 -11.78 -30.03 -1.60
CA LYS A 169 -10.36 -30.30 -1.42
C LYS A 169 -9.99 -30.64 0.02
N ASN A 170 -10.59 -29.95 0.99
CA ASN A 170 -10.25 -30.04 2.41
C ASN A 170 -11.20 -30.98 3.20
N GLY A 171 -12.20 -31.59 2.52
CA GLY A 171 -13.15 -32.51 3.15
C GLY A 171 -14.26 -31.84 3.93
N HIS A 172 -14.48 -30.54 3.74
CA HIS A 172 -15.60 -29.81 4.32
C HIS A 172 -16.89 -30.05 3.52
N PRO A 173 -18.10 -29.89 4.11
CA PRO A 173 -19.37 -30.06 3.41
C PRO A 173 -19.59 -29.00 2.32
N PRO A 174 -19.58 -29.34 1.01
CA PRO A 174 -19.69 -28.33 -0.07
C PRO A 174 -21.04 -27.59 -0.08
N LEU A 175 -22.14 -28.25 0.34
CA LEU A 175 -23.45 -27.63 0.41
C LEU A 175 -23.49 -26.43 1.36
N LEU A 176 -22.74 -26.49 2.48
CA LEU A 176 -22.65 -25.35 3.40
C LEU A 176 -21.89 -24.19 2.75
N ALA A 177 -20.78 -24.49 2.04
CA ALA A 177 -20.02 -23.50 1.30
C ALA A 177 -20.90 -22.77 0.26
N LEU A 178 -21.70 -23.53 -0.50
CA LEU A 178 -22.62 -22.97 -1.49
C LEU A 178 -23.65 -22.04 -0.85
N ALA A 179 -24.34 -22.49 0.23
CA ALA A 179 -25.38 -21.72 0.89
C ALA A 179 -24.85 -20.47 1.65
N MET A 180 -23.58 -20.45 2.01
CA MET A 180 -22.95 -19.26 2.60
C MET A 180 -22.70 -18.16 1.57
N VAL A 181 -22.55 -18.49 0.28
CA VAL A 181 -22.25 -17.53 -0.80
C VAL A 181 -23.51 -17.17 -1.60
N ASP A 182 -24.40 -18.12 -1.80
CA ASP A 182 -25.53 -17.99 -2.70
C ASP A 182 -26.84 -18.09 -1.93
N ALA A 183 -27.62 -17.00 -1.89
CA ALA A 183 -28.89 -16.91 -1.20
C ALA A 183 -30.00 -17.72 -1.88
N ASP A 184 -29.81 -18.18 -3.11
CA ASP A 184 -30.79 -19.05 -3.78
C ASP A 184 -30.62 -20.53 -3.40
N VAL A 185 -29.56 -20.91 -2.70
CA VAL A 185 -29.32 -22.27 -2.22
C VAL A 185 -30.14 -22.52 -0.96
N GLU A 186 -31.20 -23.33 -1.11
CA GLU A 186 -32.05 -23.75 0.01
C GLU A 186 -31.54 -25.08 0.57
N LEU A 187 -31.25 -25.12 1.87
CA LEU A 187 -30.83 -26.33 2.58
C LEU A 187 -31.81 -26.74 3.65
N VAL A 188 -32.05 -28.05 3.72
CA VAL A 188 -32.85 -28.69 4.75
C VAL A 188 -32.05 -29.77 5.47
N GLU A 189 -32.35 -29.91 6.74
CA GLU A 189 -31.89 -31.03 7.58
C GLU A 189 -32.89 -32.15 7.46
N LEU A 190 -32.40 -33.32 7.08
CA LEU A 190 -33.17 -34.54 6.97
C LEU A 190 -32.71 -35.53 8.05
N SER A 191 -33.65 -36.29 8.58
CA SER A 191 -33.38 -37.56 9.26
C SER A 191 -33.65 -38.69 8.28
N VAL A 192 -32.60 -39.43 7.92
CA VAL A 192 -32.71 -40.59 7.02
C VAL A 192 -32.32 -41.83 7.81
N ALA A 193 -33.32 -42.68 8.13
CA ALA A 193 -33.12 -43.86 8.98
C ALA A 193 -32.44 -43.55 10.34
N GLY A 194 -32.67 -42.35 10.91
CA GLY A 194 -32.10 -41.89 12.18
C GLY A 194 -30.80 -41.14 12.08
N GLU A 195 -30.21 -41.06 10.88
CA GLU A 195 -28.97 -40.26 10.65
C GLU A 195 -29.32 -38.85 10.14
N THR A 196 -28.63 -37.83 10.68
CA THR A 196 -28.77 -36.45 10.24
C THR A 196 -28.02 -36.25 8.92
N ARG A 197 -28.72 -35.69 7.91
CA ARG A 197 -28.16 -35.38 6.60
C ARG A 197 -28.60 -34.00 6.13
N LEU A 198 -27.68 -33.22 5.57
CA LEU A 198 -28.00 -32.02 4.81
C LEU A 198 -28.27 -32.35 3.34
N ALA A 199 -29.33 -31.73 2.80
CA ALA A 199 -29.68 -31.86 1.39
C ALA A 199 -30.27 -30.54 0.87
N THR A 200 -30.22 -30.33 -0.45
CA THR A 200 -31.04 -29.27 -1.07
C THR A 200 -32.50 -29.66 -1.03
N VAL A 201 -33.40 -28.69 -1.21
CA VAL A 201 -34.87 -28.96 -1.23
C VAL A 201 -35.22 -29.94 -2.34
N GLU A 202 -34.54 -29.85 -3.51
CA GLU A 202 -34.72 -30.76 -4.65
C GLU A 202 -34.24 -32.17 -4.33
N GLU A 203 -33.07 -32.31 -3.72
CA GLU A 203 -32.51 -33.60 -3.29
C GLU A 203 -33.42 -34.24 -2.21
N ALA A 204 -33.91 -33.43 -1.26
CA ALA A 204 -34.84 -33.87 -0.21
C ALA A 204 -36.13 -34.46 -0.84
N ALA A 205 -36.74 -33.75 -1.76
CA ALA A 205 -37.93 -34.21 -2.48
C ALA A 205 -37.69 -35.51 -3.29
N SER A 206 -36.49 -35.66 -3.85
CA SER A 206 -36.08 -36.88 -4.56
C SER A 206 -35.91 -38.07 -3.59
N LEU A 207 -35.24 -37.81 -2.44
CA LEU A 207 -35.05 -38.83 -1.39
C LEU A 207 -36.37 -39.28 -0.77
N GLU A 208 -37.29 -38.36 -0.49
CA GLU A 208 -38.64 -38.66 0.02
C GLU A 208 -39.42 -39.59 -0.92
N LYS A 209 -39.32 -39.33 -2.24
CA LYS A 209 -39.95 -40.17 -3.26
C LYS A 209 -39.30 -41.55 -3.38
N SER A 210 -37.99 -41.64 -3.25
CA SER A 210 -37.24 -42.90 -3.40
C SER A 210 -37.27 -43.78 -2.14
N ARG A 211 -37.51 -43.20 -0.95
CA ARG A 211 -37.51 -43.90 0.35
C ARG A 211 -38.69 -43.45 1.20
N PRO A 212 -39.95 -43.80 0.81
CA PRO A 212 -41.13 -43.37 1.52
C PRO A 212 -41.12 -43.84 2.98
N GLY A 213 -41.39 -42.93 3.92
CA GLY A 213 -41.44 -43.21 5.36
C GLY A 213 -40.08 -43.38 6.05
N GLN A 214 -38.98 -43.30 5.33
CA GLN A 214 -37.61 -43.36 5.91
C GLN A 214 -36.92 -42.01 5.96
N VAL A 215 -37.47 -40.98 5.35
CA VAL A 215 -36.93 -39.62 5.26
C VAL A 215 -37.92 -38.67 5.94
N GLU A 216 -37.42 -37.93 6.92
CA GLU A 216 -38.18 -36.89 7.63
C GLU A 216 -37.43 -35.56 7.52
N ARG A 217 -38.14 -34.50 7.14
CA ARG A 217 -37.57 -33.13 7.19
C ARG A 217 -37.63 -32.65 8.63
N VAL A 218 -36.44 -32.36 9.19
CA VAL A 218 -36.31 -31.89 10.58
C VAL A 218 -36.51 -30.39 10.66
N ARG A 219 -35.73 -29.63 9.84
CA ARG A 219 -35.83 -28.17 9.77
C ARG A 219 -35.21 -27.61 8.47
N THR A 220 -35.57 -26.34 8.17
CA THR A 220 -34.86 -25.56 7.15
C THR A 220 -33.58 -24.97 7.77
N VAL A 221 -32.45 -25.24 7.14
CA VAL A 221 -31.15 -24.76 7.58
C VAL A 221 -30.78 -23.43 6.87
N SER A 222 -31.02 -23.35 5.55
CA SER A 222 -30.93 -22.12 4.78
C SER A 222 -32.20 -21.91 3.97
N ALA A 223 -32.90 -20.81 4.18
CA ALA A 223 -34.08 -20.45 3.43
C ALA A 223 -33.72 -19.60 2.21
N LYS A 224 -34.52 -19.69 1.16
CA LYS A 224 -34.36 -18.87 -0.05
C LYS A 224 -34.28 -17.38 0.26
N GLY A 225 -33.38 -16.70 -0.40
CA GLY A 225 -33.12 -15.25 -0.21
C GLY A 225 -32.32 -14.91 1.03
N LYS A 226 -31.79 -15.93 1.76
CA LYS A 226 -30.94 -15.71 2.95
C LYS A 226 -29.60 -16.42 2.80
N LEU A 227 -28.53 -15.73 3.21
CA LEU A 227 -27.20 -16.33 3.29
C LEU A 227 -27.08 -17.15 4.57
N LEU A 228 -26.49 -18.32 4.47
CA LEU A 228 -26.22 -19.17 5.61
C LEU A 228 -25.14 -18.58 6.51
N SER A 229 -25.43 -18.56 7.81
CA SER A 229 -24.44 -18.40 8.87
C SER A 229 -24.68 -19.45 9.93
N LEU A 230 -23.61 -20.05 10.43
CA LEU A 230 -23.67 -21.12 11.43
C LEU A 230 -23.02 -20.64 12.73
N THR A 231 -23.62 -20.98 13.84
CA THR A 231 -23.01 -20.93 15.16
C THR A 231 -21.98 -22.05 15.31
N ALA A 232 -21.08 -21.98 16.30
CA ALA A 232 -20.11 -23.03 16.57
C ALA A 232 -20.73 -24.41 16.70
N GLY A 233 -21.84 -24.52 17.48
CA GLY A 233 -22.54 -25.79 17.66
C GLY A 233 -23.22 -26.32 16.39
N GLU A 234 -23.75 -25.45 15.53
CA GLU A 234 -24.28 -25.85 14.23
C GLU A 234 -23.19 -26.28 13.25
N ALA A 235 -22.06 -25.57 13.24
CA ALA A 235 -20.91 -25.93 12.42
C ALA A 235 -20.38 -27.33 12.79
N GLU A 236 -20.29 -27.65 14.09
CA GLU A 236 -19.92 -28.98 14.57
C GLU A 236 -21.00 -30.03 14.21
N ARG A 237 -22.27 -29.73 14.44
CA ARG A 237 -23.39 -30.61 14.12
C ARG A 237 -23.43 -31.02 12.64
N TYR A 238 -23.13 -30.11 11.74
CA TYR A 238 -23.12 -30.37 10.29
C TYR A 238 -21.77 -30.83 9.73
N GLY A 239 -20.79 -31.10 10.59
CA GLY A 239 -19.48 -31.59 10.19
C GLY A 239 -18.61 -30.57 9.46
N LEU A 240 -18.87 -29.28 9.64
CA LEU A 240 -18.02 -28.19 9.16
C LEU A 240 -16.87 -27.91 10.13
N SER A 241 -17.16 -27.88 11.43
CA SER A 241 -16.16 -27.78 12.50
C SER A 241 -15.85 -29.18 13.04
N GLU A 242 -14.56 -29.46 13.29
CA GLU A 242 -14.12 -30.71 13.95
C GLU A 242 -14.41 -30.71 15.46
N GLY A 243 -14.74 -29.54 16.04
CA GLY A 243 -15.13 -29.42 17.43
C GLY A 243 -15.21 -27.97 17.92
N THR A 244 -15.86 -27.85 19.08
CA THR A 244 -15.96 -26.58 19.80
C THR A 244 -14.90 -26.53 20.89
N VAL A 245 -14.00 -25.51 20.87
CA VAL A 245 -12.82 -25.39 21.76
C VAL A 245 -12.80 -23.98 22.35
N GLU A 246 -12.66 -23.84 23.66
CA GLU A 246 -12.82 -22.55 24.35
C GLU A 246 -11.74 -21.53 24.04
N ASP A 247 -10.46 -21.96 23.96
CA ASP A 247 -9.31 -21.08 23.78
C ASP A 247 -8.16 -21.72 22.97
N LEU A 248 -7.18 -20.90 22.62
CA LEU A 248 -6.01 -21.34 21.87
C LEU A 248 -5.12 -22.33 22.63
N GLY A 249 -5.09 -22.27 23.97
CA GLY A 249 -4.34 -23.21 24.78
C GLY A 249 -4.94 -24.60 24.72
N SER A 250 -6.27 -24.69 24.89
CA SER A 250 -7.03 -25.93 24.75
C SER A 250 -6.93 -26.51 23.32
N LEU A 251 -6.95 -25.63 22.30
CA LEU A 251 -6.77 -26.03 20.91
C LEU A 251 -5.35 -26.58 20.68
N ALA A 252 -4.32 -25.89 21.17
CA ALA A 252 -2.93 -26.37 21.04
C ALA A 252 -2.73 -27.73 21.69
N ALA A 253 -3.30 -27.93 22.89
CA ALA A 253 -3.27 -29.23 23.58
C ALA A 253 -3.98 -30.32 22.76
N LEU A 254 -5.16 -30.01 22.17
CA LEU A 254 -5.90 -30.91 21.30
C LEU A 254 -5.09 -31.31 20.05
N LEU A 255 -4.31 -30.34 19.52
CA LEU A 255 -3.45 -30.55 18.36
C LEU A 255 -2.09 -31.23 18.70
N GLY A 256 -1.90 -31.62 19.96
CA GLY A 256 -0.74 -32.36 20.42
C GLY A 256 0.48 -31.52 20.76
N SER A 257 0.29 -30.20 20.98
CA SER A 257 1.39 -29.34 21.44
C SER A 257 1.66 -29.51 22.93
N PRO A 258 2.90 -29.84 23.35
CA PRO A 258 3.27 -29.90 24.75
C PRO A 258 3.53 -28.51 25.37
N GLU A 259 3.75 -27.51 24.51
CA GLU A 259 4.04 -26.12 24.89
C GLU A 259 2.90 -25.19 24.41
N PRO A 260 2.78 -24.01 25.03
CA PRO A 260 1.86 -22.99 24.52
C PRO A 260 2.16 -22.65 23.06
N ALA A 261 1.11 -22.51 22.25
CA ALA A 261 1.24 -22.16 20.85
C ALA A 261 2.00 -20.83 20.66
N THR A 262 2.90 -20.77 19.69
CA THR A 262 3.64 -19.55 19.36
C THR A 262 2.74 -18.60 18.55
N GLU A 263 2.27 -17.51 19.16
CA GLU A 263 1.44 -16.51 18.46
C GLU A 263 2.33 -15.48 17.73
N LEU A 264 2.16 -15.38 16.41
CA LEU A 264 2.91 -14.49 15.53
C LEU A 264 2.14 -13.15 15.40
N SER A 265 2.42 -12.21 16.31
CA SER A 265 1.77 -10.89 16.33
C SER A 265 2.30 -9.97 15.21
N PRO A 266 1.44 -9.07 14.69
CA PRO A 266 1.88 -8.04 13.75
C PRO A 266 2.96 -7.16 14.37
N SER A 267 4.09 -7.06 13.68
CA SER A 267 5.23 -6.23 14.09
C SER A 267 4.92 -4.74 13.93
N GLY A 268 5.74 -3.87 14.55
CA GLY A 268 5.66 -2.43 14.30
C GLY A 268 5.79 -2.06 12.82
N ALA A 269 6.62 -2.81 12.07
CA ALA A 269 6.77 -2.61 10.62
C ALA A 269 5.47 -2.94 9.86
N ASP A 270 4.73 -3.97 10.26
CA ASP A 270 3.44 -4.29 9.62
C ASP A 270 2.42 -3.17 9.81
N LYS A 271 2.36 -2.60 11.01
CA LYS A 271 1.46 -1.46 11.32
C LYS A 271 1.82 -0.23 10.48
N VAL A 272 3.11 0.05 10.29
CA VAL A 272 3.58 1.14 9.43
C VAL A 272 3.18 0.90 7.98
N VAL A 273 3.33 -0.33 7.47
CA VAL A 273 2.93 -0.67 6.10
C VAL A 273 1.42 -0.50 5.92
N VAL A 274 0.59 -1.01 6.83
CA VAL A 274 -0.88 -0.81 6.82
C VAL A 274 -1.23 0.67 6.81
N PHE A 275 -0.58 1.48 7.64
CA PHE A 275 -0.80 2.93 7.68
C PHE A 275 -0.45 3.60 6.34
N ILE A 276 0.72 3.31 5.76
CA ILE A 276 1.18 3.92 4.51
C ILE A 276 0.30 3.49 3.31
N THR A 277 -0.20 2.26 3.30
CA THR A 277 -1.07 1.75 2.21
C THR A 277 -2.52 2.21 2.32
N SER A 278 -2.91 2.89 3.40
CA SER A 278 -4.26 3.47 3.48
C SER A 278 -4.47 4.54 2.42
N GLY A 279 -5.66 4.58 1.80
CA GLY A 279 -5.95 5.49 0.68
C GLY A 279 -5.73 6.97 1.02
N GLY A 280 -6.04 7.39 2.26
CA GLY A 280 -5.81 8.75 2.72
C GLY A 280 -4.33 9.13 2.77
N VAL A 281 -3.47 8.23 3.27
CA VAL A 281 -2.02 8.44 3.33
C VAL A 281 -1.40 8.40 1.94
N GLN A 282 -1.87 7.51 1.06
CA GLN A 282 -1.41 7.48 -0.33
C GLN A 282 -1.78 8.77 -1.09
N ALA A 283 -3.00 9.28 -0.93
CA ALA A 283 -3.39 10.57 -1.49
C ALA A 283 -2.52 11.73 -0.94
N LEU A 284 -2.18 11.69 0.36
CA LEU A 284 -1.26 12.66 0.97
C LEU A 284 0.15 12.55 0.40
N LEU A 285 0.67 11.33 0.19
CA LEU A 285 1.99 11.12 -0.43
C LEU A 285 2.02 11.64 -1.86
N ILE A 286 0.95 11.44 -2.64
CA ILE A 286 0.80 12.01 -3.99
C ILE A 286 0.82 13.54 -3.93
N LEU A 287 0.02 14.14 -3.03
CA LEU A 287 -0.01 15.59 -2.82
C LEU A 287 1.40 16.13 -2.50
N VAL A 288 2.03 15.59 -1.47
CA VAL A 288 3.37 16.02 -1.01
C VAL A 288 4.40 15.84 -2.11
N GLY A 289 4.39 14.69 -2.78
CA GLY A 289 5.31 14.38 -3.87
C GLY A 289 5.17 15.37 -5.05
N LEU A 290 3.95 15.68 -5.46
CA LEU A 290 3.68 16.60 -6.57
C LEU A 290 4.04 18.05 -6.21
N VAL A 291 3.65 18.51 -5.02
CA VAL A 291 4.00 19.86 -4.56
C VAL A 291 5.52 20.03 -4.46
N ALA A 292 6.19 19.03 -3.89
CA ALA A 292 7.64 19.04 -3.76
C ALA A 292 8.34 18.99 -5.14
N LEU A 293 7.83 18.16 -6.06
CA LEU A 293 8.33 18.10 -7.45
C LEU A 293 8.14 19.44 -8.16
N PHE A 294 6.99 20.07 -8.02
CA PHE A 294 6.72 21.40 -8.58
C PHE A 294 7.69 22.47 -8.04
N LEU A 295 7.95 22.46 -6.73
CA LEU A 295 8.92 23.40 -6.12
C LEU A 295 10.32 23.17 -6.64
N GLU A 296 10.75 21.93 -6.81
CA GLU A 296 12.09 21.60 -7.36
C GLU A 296 12.24 22.06 -8.81
N ILE A 297 11.20 21.88 -9.64
CA ILE A 297 11.23 22.33 -11.04
C ILE A 297 11.32 23.85 -11.14
N ASN A 298 10.65 24.58 -10.22
CA ASN A 298 10.67 26.05 -10.21
C ASN A 298 11.93 26.64 -9.55
N SER A 299 12.70 25.82 -8.81
CA SER A 299 13.96 26.22 -8.16
C SER A 299 15.00 25.13 -8.43
N PRO A 300 15.47 25.01 -9.69
CA PRO A 300 16.32 23.88 -10.07
C PRO A 300 17.66 23.87 -9.32
N GLY A 301 17.99 22.73 -8.69
CA GLY A 301 19.23 22.54 -7.96
C GLY A 301 19.24 21.45 -6.91
N PHE A 302 18.74 20.23 -7.13
CA PHE A 302 18.76 19.09 -6.20
C PHE A 302 18.64 19.53 -4.72
N GLY A 303 17.57 20.23 -4.43
CA GLY A 303 17.34 20.80 -3.13
C GLY A 303 16.49 19.91 -2.21
N LEU A 304 16.11 20.46 -1.07
CA LEU A 304 15.19 19.82 -0.13
C LEU A 304 13.87 19.39 -0.79
N PRO A 305 13.21 20.18 -1.68
CA PRO A 305 11.97 19.75 -2.31
C PRO A 305 12.14 18.50 -3.17
N GLY A 306 13.17 18.41 -4.01
CA GLY A 306 13.42 17.22 -4.83
C GLY A 306 13.65 15.96 -4.00
N THR A 307 14.39 16.09 -2.90
CA THR A 307 14.57 14.98 -1.94
C THR A 307 13.25 14.52 -1.35
N VAL A 308 12.36 15.45 -0.95
CA VAL A 308 11.03 15.14 -0.41
C VAL A 308 10.17 14.43 -1.47
N ALA A 309 10.18 14.90 -2.72
CA ALA A 309 9.46 14.26 -3.81
C ALA A 309 9.93 12.81 -4.03
N ILE A 310 11.26 12.59 -4.07
CA ILE A 310 11.83 11.24 -4.20
C ILE A 310 11.40 10.35 -3.05
N ILE A 311 11.49 10.81 -1.80
CA ILE A 311 11.08 10.04 -0.63
C ILE A 311 9.58 9.69 -0.70
N ALA A 312 8.72 10.66 -1.05
CA ALA A 312 7.28 10.44 -1.13
C ALA A 312 6.92 9.36 -2.18
N PHE A 313 7.43 9.49 -3.40
CA PHE A 313 7.15 8.51 -4.46
C PHE A 313 7.85 7.17 -4.22
N PHE A 314 9.08 7.17 -3.70
CA PHE A 314 9.77 5.94 -3.32
C PHE A 314 8.99 5.18 -2.23
N THR A 315 8.45 5.90 -1.24
CA THR A 315 7.61 5.30 -0.20
C THR A 315 6.33 4.72 -0.80
N LEU A 316 5.65 5.46 -1.69
CA LEU A 316 4.42 5.01 -2.34
C LEU A 316 4.67 3.76 -3.20
N PHE A 317 5.58 3.82 -4.17
CA PHE A 317 5.87 2.68 -5.05
C PHE A 317 6.51 1.52 -4.30
N GLY A 318 7.42 1.79 -3.37
CA GLY A 318 8.11 0.77 -2.58
C GLY A 318 7.14 0.00 -1.68
N THR A 319 6.22 0.68 -1.01
CA THR A 319 5.22 0.01 -0.16
C THR A 319 4.25 -0.82 -1.00
N ASN A 320 3.76 -0.29 -2.14
CA ASN A 320 2.89 -1.04 -3.05
C ASN A 320 3.62 -2.20 -3.73
N ALA A 321 4.94 -2.09 -3.98
CA ALA A 321 5.76 -3.21 -4.44
C ALA A 321 5.86 -4.33 -3.41
N LEU A 322 5.99 -3.99 -2.11
CA LEU A 322 5.95 -4.99 -1.02
C LEU A 322 4.59 -5.70 -0.97
N MET A 323 3.50 -5.05 -1.39
CA MET A 323 2.17 -5.66 -1.52
C MET A 323 2.00 -6.48 -2.81
N GLY A 324 3.01 -6.48 -3.69
CA GLY A 324 2.97 -7.19 -4.97
C GLY A 324 2.13 -6.51 -6.05
N SER A 325 1.81 -5.21 -5.87
CA SER A 325 0.99 -4.45 -6.82
C SER A 325 1.83 -3.65 -7.81
N VAL A 326 3.15 -3.53 -7.62
CA VAL A 326 4.05 -2.77 -8.52
C VAL A 326 4.97 -3.71 -9.27
N GLY A 327 4.95 -3.60 -10.59
CA GLY A 327 5.89 -4.24 -11.51
C GLY A 327 6.79 -3.21 -12.21
N SER A 328 7.36 -3.62 -13.34
CA SER A 328 8.19 -2.74 -14.18
C SER A 328 7.36 -1.72 -14.95
N LEU A 329 6.11 -2.05 -15.29
CA LEU A 329 5.23 -1.21 -16.10
C LEU A 329 4.95 0.13 -15.41
N GLU A 330 4.56 0.11 -14.14
CA GLU A 330 4.19 1.28 -13.34
C GLU A 330 5.39 2.24 -13.21
N ILE A 331 6.58 1.70 -12.97
CA ILE A 331 7.81 2.49 -12.86
C ILE A 331 8.17 3.13 -14.21
N ILE A 332 8.06 2.38 -15.32
CA ILE A 332 8.34 2.89 -16.67
C ILE A 332 7.35 4.01 -17.02
N LEU A 333 6.04 3.81 -16.79
CA LEU A 333 5.02 4.82 -17.04
C LEU A 333 5.28 6.09 -16.23
N PHE A 334 5.66 5.95 -14.95
CA PHE A 334 5.95 7.07 -14.08
C PHE A 334 7.17 7.88 -14.56
N ILE A 335 8.29 7.20 -14.87
CA ILE A 335 9.50 7.85 -15.38
C ILE A 335 9.25 8.52 -16.73
N LEU A 336 8.54 7.85 -17.64
CA LEU A 336 8.18 8.42 -18.95
C LEU A 336 7.28 9.65 -18.79
N GLY A 337 6.31 9.60 -17.88
CA GLY A 337 5.43 10.71 -17.57
C GLY A 337 6.19 11.93 -17.03
N ILE A 338 7.13 11.72 -16.10
CA ILE A 338 8.01 12.80 -15.62
C ILE A 338 8.88 13.34 -16.76
N GLY A 339 9.43 12.47 -17.62
CA GLY A 339 10.22 12.87 -18.77
C GLY A 339 9.44 13.76 -19.74
N LEU A 340 8.19 13.41 -20.05
CA LEU A 340 7.33 14.22 -20.90
C LEU A 340 6.97 15.57 -20.27
N LEU A 341 6.73 15.62 -18.95
CA LEU A 341 6.55 16.89 -18.25
C LEU A 341 7.80 17.76 -18.30
N ALA A 342 8.98 17.16 -18.16
CA ALA A 342 10.23 17.89 -18.26
C ALA A 342 10.44 18.45 -19.69
N VAL A 343 10.13 17.67 -20.73
CA VAL A 343 10.19 18.13 -22.14
C VAL A 343 9.25 19.32 -22.35
N GLU A 344 8.02 19.28 -21.84
CA GLU A 344 7.04 20.37 -21.93
C GLU A 344 7.55 21.64 -21.27
N ILE A 345 8.12 21.53 -20.07
CA ILE A 345 8.54 22.69 -19.28
C ILE A 345 9.83 23.31 -19.83
N PHE A 346 10.80 22.50 -20.26
CA PHE A 346 12.13 22.97 -20.62
C PHE A 346 12.37 23.16 -22.13
N ILE A 347 11.62 22.42 -22.98
CA ILE A 347 11.87 22.39 -24.44
C ILE A 347 10.70 23.00 -25.22
N LEU A 348 9.46 22.74 -24.82
CA LEU A 348 8.25 23.19 -25.49
C LEU A 348 7.48 24.16 -24.59
N PRO A 349 7.86 25.45 -24.53
CA PRO A 349 7.22 26.39 -23.64
C PRO A 349 5.74 26.61 -24.02
N GLY A 350 4.84 26.04 -23.21
CA GLY A 350 3.40 26.06 -23.41
C GLY A 350 2.77 24.82 -22.75
N PHE A 351 1.44 24.77 -22.56
CA PHE A 351 0.78 23.56 -22.06
C PHE A 351 0.22 22.77 -23.25
N GLY A 352 1.03 21.87 -23.80
CA GLY A 352 0.72 21.12 -25.01
C GLY A 352 0.51 19.62 -24.80
N VAL A 353 0.65 18.86 -25.89
CA VAL A 353 0.41 17.41 -25.91
C VAL A 353 1.35 16.64 -24.98
N ALA A 354 2.62 17.05 -24.87
CA ALA A 354 3.58 16.37 -24.02
C ALA A 354 3.25 16.51 -22.53
N GLY A 355 2.82 17.72 -22.09
CA GLY A 355 2.43 17.95 -20.70
C GLY A 355 1.18 17.17 -20.31
N ILE A 356 0.14 17.18 -21.14
CA ILE A 356 -1.09 16.41 -20.90
C ILE A 356 -0.78 14.92 -20.86
N SER A 357 0.00 14.42 -21.83
CA SER A 357 0.39 13.00 -21.87
C SER A 357 1.22 12.62 -20.65
N GLY A 358 2.12 13.50 -20.18
CA GLY A 358 2.91 13.28 -18.97
C GLY A 358 2.04 13.12 -17.73
N ILE A 359 1.05 14.00 -17.54
CA ILE A 359 0.10 13.91 -16.42
C ILE A 359 -0.72 12.61 -16.48
N VAL A 360 -1.22 12.25 -17.68
CA VAL A 360 -1.99 11.01 -17.85
C VAL A 360 -1.15 9.77 -17.53
N LEU A 361 0.11 9.73 -17.99
CA LEU A 361 1.00 8.61 -17.70
C LEU A 361 1.36 8.52 -16.22
N ILE A 362 1.62 9.63 -15.53
CA ILE A 362 1.85 9.65 -14.08
C ILE A 362 0.59 9.17 -13.36
N GLY A 363 -0.58 9.68 -13.73
CA GLY A 363 -1.85 9.24 -13.15
C GLY A 363 -2.09 7.75 -13.33
N ALA A 364 -1.88 7.23 -14.54
CA ALA A 364 -1.98 5.80 -14.82
C ALA A 364 -0.98 4.95 -14.01
N ALA A 365 0.28 5.39 -13.93
CA ALA A 365 1.31 4.73 -13.12
C ALA A 365 0.92 4.64 -11.65
N LEU A 366 0.40 5.74 -11.08
CA LEU A 366 -0.06 5.79 -9.69
C LEU A 366 -1.26 4.87 -9.46
N VAL A 367 -2.26 4.87 -10.36
CA VAL A 367 -3.43 3.98 -10.27
C VAL A 367 -3.00 2.51 -10.33
N PHE A 368 -2.20 2.14 -11.33
CA PHE A 368 -1.76 0.76 -11.51
C PHE A 368 -0.85 0.30 -10.37
N SER A 369 -0.08 1.19 -9.75
CA SER A 369 0.73 0.84 -8.58
C SER A 369 -0.08 0.40 -7.35
N MET A 370 -1.38 0.70 -7.32
CA MET A 370 -2.30 0.37 -6.21
C MET A 370 -3.11 -0.91 -6.46
N GLN A 371 -2.87 -1.62 -7.57
CA GLN A 371 -3.58 -2.84 -7.97
C GLN A 371 -2.65 -3.77 -8.76
N ASP A 372 -3.03 -5.03 -8.92
CA ASP A 372 -2.24 -6.06 -9.60
C ASP A 372 -2.74 -6.43 -11.00
N PHE A 373 -3.68 -5.65 -11.51
CA PHE A 373 -4.24 -5.80 -12.86
C PHE A 373 -4.22 -4.48 -13.63
N VAL A 374 -4.17 -4.54 -14.94
CA VAL A 374 -4.24 -3.36 -15.83
C VAL A 374 -5.66 -3.20 -16.38
N ILE A 375 -6.25 -4.31 -16.86
CA ILE A 375 -7.60 -4.34 -17.44
C ILE A 375 -8.49 -5.18 -16.53
N PRO A 376 -9.56 -4.59 -15.95
CA PRO A 376 -10.50 -5.33 -15.11
C PRO A 376 -11.22 -6.42 -15.88
N THR A 377 -11.26 -7.63 -15.35
CA THR A 377 -11.91 -8.80 -15.94
C THR A 377 -13.17 -9.22 -15.19
N VAL A 378 -13.25 -8.87 -13.89
CA VAL A 378 -14.38 -9.18 -13.00
C VAL A 378 -14.91 -7.89 -12.37
N SER A 379 -16.16 -7.93 -11.86
CA SER A 379 -16.86 -6.72 -11.39
C SER A 379 -16.17 -6.03 -10.22
N TRP A 380 -15.63 -6.77 -9.26
CA TRP A 380 -14.93 -6.19 -8.10
C TRP A 380 -13.61 -5.48 -8.49
N GLU A 381 -12.96 -5.86 -9.60
CA GLU A 381 -11.78 -5.14 -10.12
C GLU A 381 -12.15 -3.75 -10.63
N TRP A 382 -13.36 -3.58 -11.21
CA TRP A 382 -13.86 -2.26 -11.62
C TRP A 382 -14.07 -1.33 -10.44
N ASP A 383 -14.59 -1.85 -9.31
CA ASP A 383 -14.73 -1.06 -8.09
C ASP A 383 -13.39 -0.68 -7.48
N LEU A 384 -12.44 -1.63 -7.50
CA LEU A 384 -11.09 -1.37 -7.03
C LEU A 384 -10.40 -0.31 -7.89
N LEU A 385 -10.49 -0.44 -9.22
CA LEU A 385 -10.01 0.57 -10.17
C LEU A 385 -10.65 1.93 -9.88
N GLY A 386 -11.97 1.98 -9.70
CA GLY A 386 -12.71 3.21 -9.38
C GLY A 386 -12.19 3.87 -8.09
N ARG A 387 -12.01 3.10 -7.02
CA ARG A 387 -11.44 3.62 -5.75
C ARG A 387 -10.01 4.13 -5.91
N ASN A 388 -9.16 3.40 -6.62
CA ASN A 388 -7.78 3.80 -6.87
C ASN A 388 -7.71 5.08 -7.72
N VAL A 389 -8.54 5.16 -8.78
CA VAL A 389 -8.68 6.39 -9.58
C VAL A 389 -9.13 7.56 -8.71
N MET A 390 -10.14 7.37 -7.85
CA MET A 390 -10.59 8.42 -6.92
C MET A 390 -9.50 8.86 -5.96
N THR A 391 -8.72 7.94 -5.41
CA THR A 391 -7.59 8.25 -4.52
C THR A 391 -6.52 9.07 -5.25
N VAL A 392 -6.15 8.68 -6.47
CA VAL A 392 -5.16 9.39 -7.28
C VAL A 392 -5.69 10.75 -7.70
N VAL A 393 -6.94 10.84 -8.18
CA VAL A 393 -7.57 12.12 -8.55
C VAL A 393 -7.66 13.05 -7.34
N ALA A 394 -8.03 12.55 -6.17
CA ALA A 394 -8.05 13.34 -4.94
C ALA A 394 -6.65 13.86 -4.59
N GLY A 395 -5.62 13.02 -4.67
CA GLY A 395 -4.23 13.42 -4.46
C GLY A 395 -3.73 14.46 -5.47
N LEU A 396 -4.06 14.27 -6.76
CA LEU A 396 -3.72 15.21 -7.83
C LEU A 396 -4.42 16.57 -7.63
N LEU A 397 -5.73 16.58 -7.37
CA LEU A 397 -6.49 17.81 -7.12
C LEU A 397 -5.99 18.53 -5.86
N ALA A 398 -5.72 17.79 -4.79
CA ALA A 398 -5.12 18.33 -3.58
C ALA A 398 -3.72 18.90 -3.85
N GLY A 399 -2.91 18.22 -4.67
CA GLY A 399 -1.60 18.70 -5.13
C GLY A 399 -1.70 20.03 -5.91
N ILE A 400 -2.60 20.10 -6.89
CA ILE A 400 -2.86 21.33 -7.65
C ILE A 400 -3.35 22.46 -6.73
N ALA A 401 -4.27 22.17 -5.82
CA ALA A 401 -4.73 23.14 -4.82
C ALA A 401 -3.59 23.60 -3.90
N GLY A 402 -2.74 22.68 -3.45
CA GLY A 402 -1.54 22.98 -2.66
C GLY A 402 -0.56 23.89 -3.40
N ILE A 403 -0.30 23.62 -4.68
CA ILE A 403 0.51 24.47 -5.56
C ILE A 403 -0.15 25.87 -5.68
N GLY A 404 -1.47 25.94 -5.89
CA GLY A 404 -2.21 27.19 -5.95
C GLY A 404 -2.11 28.00 -4.66
N VAL A 405 -2.27 27.35 -3.51
CA VAL A 405 -2.08 27.98 -2.19
C VAL A 405 -0.65 28.51 -2.03
N LEU A 406 0.36 27.71 -2.41
CA LEU A 406 1.76 28.15 -2.37
C LEU A 406 2.04 29.33 -3.31
N ALA A 407 1.48 29.34 -4.50
CA ALA A 407 1.62 30.45 -5.44
C ALA A 407 1.00 31.75 -4.90
N LEU A 408 -0.15 31.67 -4.23
CA LEU A 408 -0.86 32.81 -3.66
C LEU A 408 -0.30 33.29 -2.31
N ALA A 409 0.05 32.34 -1.44
CA ALA A 409 0.48 32.61 -0.06
C ALA A 409 2.00 32.59 0.11
N GLY A 410 2.73 31.92 -0.79
CA GLY A 410 4.20 31.74 -0.71
C GLY A 410 4.98 33.05 -0.51
N PRO A 411 4.66 34.15 -1.22
CA PRO A 411 5.32 35.44 -1.01
C PRO A 411 5.14 36.02 0.41
N ARG A 412 4.16 35.52 1.17
CA ARG A 412 3.85 35.98 2.53
C ARG A 412 4.44 35.12 3.63
N ILE A 413 4.94 33.92 3.29
CA ILE A 413 5.44 32.94 4.28
C ILE A 413 6.97 33.05 4.35
N LYS A 414 7.50 33.64 5.44
CA LYS A 414 8.93 33.83 5.70
C LYS A 414 9.77 32.53 5.64
N LEU A 415 9.16 31.36 5.76
CA LEU A 415 9.83 30.06 5.67
C LEU A 415 10.37 29.81 4.25
N PHE A 416 9.65 30.30 3.23
CA PHE A 416 10.04 30.15 1.81
C PHE A 416 11.15 31.10 1.39
N ASP A 417 11.41 32.21 2.11
CA ASP A 417 12.53 33.11 1.85
C ASP A 417 13.90 32.43 1.97
N ARG A 418 13.98 31.30 2.71
CA ARG A 418 15.20 30.49 2.84
C ARG A 418 15.31 29.38 1.77
N LEU A 419 14.19 28.98 1.16
CA LEU A 419 14.15 27.94 0.13
C LEU A 419 14.19 28.50 -1.29
N MET A 420 13.77 29.74 -1.46
CA MET A 420 13.95 30.48 -2.70
C MET A 420 15.33 31.18 -2.64
N LEU A 421 16.26 30.74 -3.45
CA LEU A 421 17.44 31.53 -3.78
C LEU A 421 16.91 32.86 -4.40
N LYS A 422 16.92 33.93 -3.62
CA LYS A 422 16.80 35.29 -4.15
C LYS A 422 18.08 35.54 -4.95
N THR A 423 18.15 35.02 -6.16
CA THR A 423 19.10 35.49 -7.15
C THR A 423 18.59 36.85 -7.60
N THR A 424 18.73 37.84 -6.75
CA THR A 424 18.77 39.22 -7.21
C THR A 424 20.03 39.26 -8.07
N ILE A 425 19.88 39.25 -9.39
CA ILE A 425 20.93 39.78 -10.27
C ILE A 425 21.02 41.25 -9.88
N GLU A 426 21.77 41.55 -8.85
CA GLU A 426 22.31 42.88 -8.64
C GLU A 426 23.27 43.14 -9.78
N GLY A 427 22.71 43.34 -10.97
CA GLY A 427 23.45 44.05 -12.00
C GLY A 427 23.85 45.39 -11.37
N THR A 428 25.14 45.66 -11.36
CA THR A 428 25.75 46.89 -10.85
C THR A 428 25.12 48.17 -11.46
N ALA A 429 24.24 48.03 -12.46
CA ALA A 429 23.45 49.11 -13.04
C ALA A 429 22.25 49.54 -12.17
N GLY A 430 21.69 48.66 -11.28
CA GLY A 430 20.55 48.96 -10.43
C GLY A 430 20.92 49.65 -9.11
N ARG A 431 22.17 49.54 -8.66
CA ARG A 431 22.58 50.13 -7.37
C ARG A 431 22.83 51.64 -7.42
N ALA A 432 22.94 52.21 -8.60
CA ALA A 432 23.03 53.68 -8.75
C ALA A 432 21.67 54.40 -8.51
N PHE A 433 20.57 53.65 -8.46
CA PHE A 433 19.21 54.23 -8.30
C PHE A 433 18.44 53.81 -7.04
N ALA A 434 19.02 52.95 -6.20
CA ALA A 434 18.32 52.40 -5.03
C ALA A 434 18.98 52.70 -3.67
N ALA A 435 19.98 53.54 -3.62
CA ALA A 435 20.45 54.08 -2.35
C ALA A 435 19.60 55.25 -1.96
N ASN A 436 18.82 55.09 -0.89
CA ASN A 436 18.15 56.19 -0.16
C ASN A 436 19.26 57.03 0.54
N ASP A 437 20.07 57.68 -0.24
CA ASP A 437 20.98 58.71 0.24
C ASP A 437 20.38 60.03 -0.18
N GLU A 438 19.98 60.81 0.79
CA GLU A 438 19.30 62.15 0.62
C GLU A 438 20.17 63.18 -0.08
N THR A 439 21.35 62.78 -0.62
CA THR A 439 22.30 63.64 -1.29
C THR A 439 22.40 63.44 -2.80
N LEU A 440 21.62 62.50 -3.39
CA LEU A 440 21.57 62.38 -4.85
C LEU A 440 20.60 63.37 -5.47
N PRO A 441 20.97 64.17 -6.48
CA PRO A 441 20.03 65.06 -7.14
C PRO A 441 18.89 64.24 -7.78
N SER A 442 17.69 64.70 -7.57
CA SER A 442 16.44 64.13 -8.14
C SER A 442 16.62 63.84 -9.63
N PRO A 443 16.04 62.76 -10.18
CA PRO A 443 16.14 62.43 -11.63
C PRO A 443 15.53 63.52 -12.55
N ALA A 444 14.99 64.59 -12.00
CA ALA A 444 14.45 65.74 -12.71
C ALA A 444 15.48 66.87 -12.98
N SER A 445 16.75 66.78 -12.54
CA SER A 445 17.79 67.76 -12.88
C SER A 445 18.44 67.36 -14.18
N PRO A 446 18.26 68.12 -15.27
CA PRO A 446 18.89 67.80 -16.54
C PRO A 446 20.41 67.89 -16.37
N LEU A 447 21.11 66.75 -16.52
CA LEU A 447 22.56 66.72 -16.56
C LEU A 447 23.14 67.39 -17.81
N GLU A 448 22.29 67.68 -18.77
CA GLU A 448 22.67 68.32 -20.02
C GLU A 448 23.29 69.71 -19.76
N GLY A 449 24.47 69.94 -20.40
CA GLY A 449 25.22 71.17 -20.24
C GLY A 449 26.09 71.23 -18.99
N ARG A 450 26.03 70.27 -18.05
CA ARG A 450 26.87 70.21 -16.87
C ARG A 450 28.32 69.88 -17.24
N ARG A 451 29.24 70.39 -16.44
CA ARG A 451 30.68 70.21 -16.63
C ARG A 451 31.22 69.20 -15.68
N GLY A 452 32.27 68.49 -16.10
CA GLY A 452 32.93 67.46 -15.31
C GLY A 452 34.34 67.20 -15.80
N VAL A 453 34.97 66.14 -15.25
CA VAL A 453 36.33 65.72 -15.63
C VAL A 453 36.31 64.20 -15.87
N ALA A 454 36.89 63.77 -16.99
CA ALA A 454 37.06 62.34 -17.28
C ALA A 454 37.97 61.70 -16.24
N ARG A 455 37.45 60.74 -15.47
CA ARG A 455 38.25 59.98 -14.46
C ARG A 455 38.96 58.75 -15.06
N THR A 456 38.50 58.28 -16.20
CA THR A 456 39.19 57.21 -16.98
C THR A 456 39.30 57.66 -18.43
N VAL A 457 40.13 57.01 -19.21
CA VAL A 457 40.17 57.18 -20.67
C VAL A 457 38.78 56.82 -21.24
N LEU A 458 38.23 57.67 -22.12
CA LEU A 458 36.93 57.45 -22.78
C LEU A 458 37.19 56.95 -24.21
N ARG A 459 36.86 55.60 -24.51
CA ARG A 459 37.08 54.89 -25.81
C ARG A 459 35.92 53.94 -26.16
N PRO A 460 34.85 54.32 -26.67
CA PRO A 460 34.10 55.59 -26.49
C PRO A 460 33.51 55.71 -25.08
N SER A 461 33.42 54.63 -24.29
CA SER A 461 32.84 54.56 -22.94
C SER A 461 33.91 54.68 -21.85
N GLY A 462 33.55 55.28 -20.71
CA GLY A 462 34.39 55.38 -19.53
C GLY A 462 33.63 56.04 -18.38
N ARG A 463 34.38 56.60 -17.42
CA ARG A 463 33.81 57.26 -16.25
C ARG A 463 34.21 58.75 -16.22
N ALA A 464 33.28 59.62 -15.97
CA ALA A 464 33.52 61.06 -15.72
C ALA A 464 32.86 61.47 -14.43
N GLU A 465 33.48 62.36 -13.69
CA GLU A 465 32.92 63.02 -12.52
C GLU A 465 32.25 64.30 -12.97
N ILE A 466 30.93 64.42 -12.72
CA ILE A 466 30.09 65.56 -13.05
C ILE A 466 29.43 66.02 -11.76
N ASP A 467 29.66 67.29 -11.36
CA ASP A 467 29.13 67.85 -10.10
C ASP A 467 29.48 67.01 -8.84
N GLY A 468 30.67 66.37 -8.81
CA GLY A 468 31.12 65.53 -7.67
C GLY A 468 30.63 64.08 -7.70
N VAL A 469 29.83 63.66 -8.68
CA VAL A 469 29.30 62.31 -8.82
C VAL A 469 29.94 61.63 -10.05
N ILE A 470 30.35 60.37 -9.89
CA ILE A 470 30.98 59.57 -10.98
C ILE A 470 29.85 58.90 -11.79
N TYR A 471 29.76 59.24 -13.05
CA TYR A 471 28.86 58.66 -14.02
C TYR A 471 29.58 57.79 -15.04
N SER A 472 28.94 56.73 -15.54
CA SER A 472 29.36 56.04 -16.75
C SER A 472 28.93 56.89 -17.95
N VAL A 473 29.87 57.31 -18.78
CA VAL A 473 29.65 58.22 -19.88
C VAL A 473 30.23 57.67 -21.19
N GLU A 474 29.71 58.16 -22.29
CA GLU A 474 30.21 57.82 -23.64
C GLU A 474 30.53 59.10 -24.42
N THR A 475 31.47 59.00 -25.35
CA THR A 475 31.82 60.04 -26.30
C THR A 475 31.32 59.70 -27.70
N GLU A 476 30.98 60.69 -28.54
CA GLU A 476 30.59 60.49 -29.94
C GLU A 476 31.82 60.21 -30.82
N GLY A 477 32.45 59.04 -30.64
CA GLY A 477 33.59 58.62 -31.47
C GLY A 477 34.89 59.37 -31.24
N ILE A 478 34.99 60.27 -30.23
CA ILE A 478 36.20 61.00 -29.85
C ILE A 478 36.86 60.28 -28.66
N PHE A 479 38.15 60.11 -28.73
CA PHE A 479 38.96 59.61 -27.60
C PHE A 479 39.36 60.74 -26.69
N LEU A 480 39.09 60.65 -25.39
CA LEU A 480 39.51 61.61 -24.40
C LEU A 480 40.34 60.93 -23.32
N GLU A 481 41.44 61.56 -22.96
CA GLU A 481 42.32 61.04 -21.91
C GLU A 481 41.76 61.32 -20.51
N ALA A 482 42.18 60.50 -19.52
CA ALA A 482 41.85 60.75 -18.15
C ALA A 482 42.32 62.15 -17.70
N GLY A 483 41.48 62.85 -16.95
CA GLY A 483 41.79 64.25 -16.56
C GLY A 483 41.30 65.34 -17.53
N THR A 484 40.76 64.95 -18.69
CA THR A 484 40.20 65.92 -19.66
C THR A 484 38.89 66.55 -19.15
N PRO A 485 38.73 67.88 -19.17
CA PRO A 485 37.48 68.54 -18.89
C PRO A 485 36.42 68.12 -19.92
N VAL A 486 35.25 67.71 -19.45
CA VAL A 486 34.15 67.27 -20.28
C VAL A 486 32.84 68.00 -19.95
N LYS A 487 31.99 68.14 -20.95
CA LYS A 487 30.64 68.69 -20.82
C LYS A 487 29.61 67.67 -21.30
N VAL A 488 28.52 67.48 -20.57
CA VAL A 488 27.39 66.63 -20.99
C VAL A 488 26.73 67.28 -22.20
N LEU A 489 26.69 66.57 -23.31
CA LEU A 489 26.06 67.04 -24.56
C LEU A 489 24.56 66.75 -24.52
N TYR A 490 24.18 65.51 -24.19
CA TYR A 490 22.78 65.09 -24.01
C TYR A 490 22.69 63.81 -23.19
N VAL A 491 21.49 63.49 -22.68
CA VAL A 491 21.17 62.27 -21.92
C VAL A 491 20.02 61.59 -22.62
N GLN A 492 20.21 60.29 -22.99
CA GLN A 492 19.17 59.50 -23.62
C GLN A 492 18.97 58.21 -22.83
N GLY A 493 17.92 58.15 -22.01
CA GLY A 493 17.68 57.06 -21.07
C GLY A 493 18.81 56.94 -20.04
N SER A 494 19.50 55.81 -19.98
CA SER A 494 20.65 55.59 -19.10
C SER A 494 21.99 55.99 -19.74
N ARG A 495 22.00 56.49 -20.96
CA ARG A 495 23.18 56.84 -21.73
C ARG A 495 23.48 58.31 -21.59
N ILE A 496 24.65 58.66 -20.99
CA ILE A 496 25.12 60.03 -20.82
C ILE A 496 26.23 60.29 -21.82
N VAL A 497 26.01 61.16 -22.77
CA VAL A 497 27.01 61.47 -23.81
C VAL A 497 27.72 62.77 -23.44
N VAL A 498 29.08 62.71 -23.47
CA VAL A 498 29.94 63.85 -23.13
C VAL A 498 30.90 64.17 -24.28
N GLY A 499 31.25 65.44 -24.39
CA GLY A 499 32.27 65.96 -25.29
C GLY A 499 33.33 66.78 -24.56
N PRO A 500 34.45 67.17 -25.21
CA PRO A 500 35.42 68.02 -24.59
C PRO A 500 34.83 69.40 -24.29
N ASP A 501 35.14 69.98 -23.13
CA ASP A 501 34.72 71.32 -22.78
C ASP A 501 35.69 72.35 -23.39
N ALA A 502 35.34 72.92 -24.55
CA ALA A 502 36.13 73.90 -25.29
C ALA A 502 36.36 75.24 -24.57
N GLN A 503 35.69 75.45 -23.39
CA GLN A 503 35.83 76.69 -22.61
C GLN A 503 36.78 76.58 -21.39
N ALA A 504 37.35 75.42 -21.18
CA ALA A 504 38.23 75.10 -20.04
C ALA A 504 39.73 75.05 -20.43
N SER A 505 40.10 75.58 -21.62
CA SER A 505 41.48 75.71 -22.09
C SER A 505 42.04 77.03 -21.68
#